data_2e7b8ba2227c54ce77f02d9a819dcc69
#
_entry.id   2e7b8ba2227c54ce77f02d9a819dcc69
#
_cell.length_a   1.000
_cell.length_b   1.000
_cell.length_c   1.000
_cell.angle_alpha   90.00
_cell.angle_beta   90.00
_cell.angle_gamma   90.00
#
_symmetry.space_group_name_H-M   'P 1'
#
loop_
_entity.id
_entity.type
_entity.pdbx_description
1 polymer ?
#
loop_
_entity_poly.entity_id
_entity_poly.type
_entity_poly.pdbx_seq_one_letter_code
_entity_poly.pdbx_strand_id
1 'polypeptide(L)'
;LPLNVSREILQQDERVTSIRNAVTKRVLSMLDDMAKKDPEQYQTFWKEFGEVLKEGAGEDFANRDAIMKLLRFASTHGGNNDKTVSLADYMERKKEDQESIYYICAETYETASRSPHLEIFKDKDVEVLLMFDRIDEWLMSSLSEFEGVPFVDVMRGDVTLPGESKSEDDKEDEKAEDHPL
;
A
#
# COMPACT_ATOMS: atom_id res chain seq x y z
N LEU A 1 6.20 -28.39 40.48
CA LEU A 1 5.81 -27.39 39.51
C LEU A 1 5.27 -28.13 38.28
N PRO A 2 3.97 -28.00 37.93
CA PRO A 2 3.44 -28.64 36.73
C PRO A 2 3.96 -27.88 35.49
N LEU A 3 4.84 -28.51 34.77
CA LEU A 3 5.41 -28.01 33.50
C LEU A 3 4.49 -28.31 32.31
N ASN A 4 3.18 -28.37 32.48
CA ASN A 4 2.23 -28.46 31.38
C ASN A 4 1.78 -27.06 30.94
N VAL A 5 2.68 -26.31 30.34
CA VAL A 5 2.33 -25.10 29.64
C VAL A 5 2.00 -25.53 28.21
N SER A 6 0.70 -25.64 27.87
CA SER A 6 0.31 -25.88 26.51
C SER A 6 0.60 -24.63 25.67
N ARG A 7 0.90 -24.81 24.38
CA ARG A 7 1.12 -23.72 23.43
C ARG A 7 -0.06 -22.73 23.41
N GLU A 8 -1.28 -23.21 23.62
CA GLU A 8 -2.49 -22.40 23.70
C GLU A 8 -2.52 -21.48 24.92
N ILE A 9 -2.07 -21.94 26.09
CA ILE A 9 -2.01 -21.13 27.31
C ILE A 9 -0.99 -20.00 27.15
N LEU A 10 0.15 -20.26 26.51
CA LEU A 10 1.15 -19.22 26.20
C LEU A 10 0.63 -18.18 25.20
N GLN A 11 -0.23 -18.58 24.27
CA GLN A 11 -0.80 -17.65 23.29
C GLN A 11 -1.82 -16.67 23.92
N GLN A 12 -2.42 -17.01 25.04
CA GLN A 12 -3.43 -16.21 25.76
C GLN A 12 -2.86 -15.42 26.96
N ASP A 13 -1.58 -15.58 27.29
CA ASP A 13 -0.94 -14.86 28.41
C ASP A 13 -0.70 -13.38 28.00
N GLU A 14 -1.19 -12.45 28.83
CA GLU A 14 -0.98 -11.00 28.65
C GLU A 14 0.50 -10.61 28.56
N ARG A 15 1.37 -11.36 29.28
CA ARG A 15 2.83 -11.15 29.23
C ARG A 15 3.40 -11.51 27.87
N VAL A 16 2.95 -12.61 27.27
CA VAL A 16 3.36 -13.03 25.93
C VAL A 16 2.87 -12.02 24.88
N THR A 17 1.64 -11.52 25.04
CA THR A 17 1.11 -10.46 24.18
C THR A 17 1.92 -9.17 24.29
N SER A 18 2.27 -8.76 25.49
CA SER A 18 3.11 -7.58 25.74
C SER A 18 4.51 -7.74 25.12
N ILE A 19 5.15 -8.89 25.28
CA ILE A 19 6.45 -9.20 24.67
C ILE A 19 6.34 -9.18 23.16
N ARG A 20 5.31 -9.80 22.57
CA ARG A 20 5.07 -9.79 21.13
C ARG A 20 4.98 -8.37 20.59
N ASN A 21 4.16 -7.52 21.21
CA ASN A 21 3.98 -6.13 20.79
C ASN A 21 5.29 -5.33 20.88
N ALA A 22 6.06 -5.53 21.96
CA ALA A 22 7.35 -4.86 22.12
C ALA A 22 8.37 -5.31 21.05
N VAL A 23 8.44 -6.61 20.78
CA VAL A 23 9.32 -7.18 19.74
C VAL A 23 8.90 -6.68 18.36
N THR A 24 7.61 -6.71 18.03
CA THR A 24 7.09 -6.21 16.73
C THR A 24 7.48 -4.76 16.53
N LYS A 25 7.23 -3.87 17.49
CA LYS A 25 7.63 -2.46 17.39
C LYS A 25 9.13 -2.27 17.21
N ARG A 26 9.94 -3.08 17.93
CA ARG A 26 11.40 -3.01 17.80
C ARG A 26 11.87 -3.45 16.43
N VAL A 27 11.30 -4.51 15.87
CA VAL A 27 11.63 -5.00 14.53
C VAL A 27 11.24 -3.97 13.47
N LEU A 28 10.03 -3.41 13.53
CA LEU A 28 9.59 -2.38 12.59
C LEU A 28 10.50 -1.14 12.63
N SER A 29 10.88 -0.69 13.83
CA SER A 29 11.83 0.42 13.98
C SER A 29 13.21 0.10 13.39
N MET A 30 13.71 -1.13 13.59
CA MET A 30 14.99 -1.57 13.01
C MET A 30 14.94 -1.62 11.48
N LEU A 31 13.83 -2.07 10.91
CA LEU A 31 13.64 -2.10 9.45
C LEU A 31 13.54 -0.69 8.87
N ASP A 32 12.86 0.24 9.53
CA ASP A 32 12.79 1.64 9.13
C ASP A 32 14.19 2.31 9.18
N ASP A 33 14.96 2.06 10.22
CA ASP A 33 16.35 2.48 10.32
C ASP A 33 17.21 1.91 9.18
N MET A 34 17.06 0.62 8.88
CA MET A 34 17.77 -0.05 7.78
C MET A 34 17.38 0.58 6.43
N ALA A 35 16.10 0.80 6.19
CA ALA A 35 15.62 1.40 4.95
C ALA A 35 16.20 2.80 4.70
N LYS A 36 16.43 3.57 5.77
CA LYS A 36 16.99 4.92 5.71
C LYS A 36 18.52 4.96 5.61
N LYS A 37 19.21 4.06 6.33
CA LYS A 37 20.67 4.11 6.50
C LYS A 37 21.43 3.22 5.52
N ASP A 38 20.79 2.12 5.08
CA ASP A 38 21.36 1.13 4.17
C ASP A 38 20.28 0.60 3.19
N PRO A 39 19.91 1.42 2.18
CA PRO A 39 18.88 1.06 1.21
C PRO A 39 19.19 -0.23 0.43
N GLU A 40 20.47 -0.56 0.19
CA GLU A 40 20.86 -1.78 -0.54
C GLU A 40 20.61 -3.02 0.31
N GLN A 41 20.95 -2.99 1.59
CA GLN A 41 20.63 -4.06 2.53
C GLN A 41 19.11 -4.21 2.69
N TYR A 42 18.40 -3.08 2.77
CA TYR A 42 16.94 -3.11 2.84
C TYR A 42 16.32 -3.73 1.58
N GLN A 43 16.85 -3.44 0.39
CA GLN A 43 16.37 -4.03 -0.85
C GLN A 43 16.61 -5.55 -0.89
N THR A 44 17.72 -6.02 -0.33
CA THR A 44 17.99 -7.46 -0.18
C THR A 44 16.96 -8.11 0.75
N PHE A 45 16.69 -7.50 1.90
CA PHE A 45 15.64 -7.91 2.82
C PHE A 45 14.25 -7.91 2.15
N TRP A 46 13.93 -6.85 1.39
CA TRP A 46 12.65 -6.71 0.71
C TRP A 46 12.37 -7.83 -0.30
N LYS A 47 13.39 -8.27 -1.04
CA LYS A 47 13.27 -9.38 -2.01
C LYS A 47 12.83 -10.69 -1.36
N GLU A 48 13.24 -10.92 -0.12
CA GLU A 48 12.95 -12.16 0.62
C GLU A 48 11.66 -12.06 1.45
N PHE A 49 11.37 -10.90 2.01
CA PHE A 49 10.31 -10.72 3.01
C PHE A 49 9.25 -9.69 2.63
N GLY A 50 9.29 -9.12 1.45
CA GLY A 50 8.37 -8.07 1.02
C GLY A 50 6.91 -8.52 1.02
N GLU A 51 6.61 -9.74 0.57
CA GLU A 51 5.26 -10.30 0.60
C GLU A 51 4.74 -10.49 2.03
N VAL A 52 5.61 -10.89 2.96
CA VAL A 52 5.25 -11.03 4.39
C VAL A 52 4.90 -9.66 5.01
N LEU A 53 5.63 -8.60 4.64
CA LEU A 53 5.30 -7.25 5.09
C LEU A 53 3.98 -6.76 4.47
N LYS A 54 3.69 -7.10 3.22
CA LYS A 54 2.41 -6.79 2.56
C LYS A 54 1.24 -7.50 3.27
N GLU A 55 1.41 -8.78 3.62
CA GLU A 55 0.43 -9.51 4.43
C GLU A 55 0.22 -8.84 5.80
N GLY A 56 1.31 -8.48 6.47
CA GLY A 56 1.26 -7.74 7.73
C GLY A 56 0.51 -6.41 7.64
N ALA A 57 0.68 -5.65 6.57
CA ALA A 57 -0.06 -4.39 6.36
C ALA A 57 -1.57 -4.61 6.21
N GLY A 58 -1.99 -5.74 5.64
CA GLY A 58 -3.39 -6.11 5.53
C GLY A 58 -4.02 -6.62 6.84
N GLU A 59 -3.25 -7.32 7.67
CA GLU A 59 -3.76 -8.02 8.86
C GLU A 59 -3.51 -7.30 10.20
N ASP A 60 -2.36 -6.67 10.37
CA ASP A 60 -1.98 -6.02 11.64
C ASP A 60 -2.41 -4.55 11.67
N PHE A 61 -3.67 -4.32 12.00
CA PHE A 61 -4.26 -2.98 12.09
C PHE A 61 -3.54 -2.07 13.09
N ALA A 62 -2.97 -2.65 14.17
CA ALA A 62 -2.30 -1.87 15.22
C ALA A 62 -0.95 -1.30 14.76
N ASN A 63 -0.27 -1.96 13.84
CA ASN A 63 1.03 -1.55 13.32
C ASN A 63 0.99 -1.18 11.82
N ARG A 64 -0.20 -1.14 11.22
CA ARG A 64 -0.41 -0.93 9.78
C ARG A 64 0.36 0.26 9.24
N ASP A 65 0.25 1.43 9.85
CA ASP A 65 0.93 2.64 9.39
C ASP A 65 2.46 2.50 9.39
N ALA A 66 3.01 1.85 10.41
CA ALA A 66 4.44 1.58 10.48
C ALA A 66 4.87 0.58 9.40
N ILE A 67 4.06 -0.45 9.12
CA ILE A 67 4.34 -1.43 8.09
C ILE A 67 4.21 -0.80 6.70
N MET A 68 3.20 0.03 6.44
CA MET A 68 2.99 0.71 5.16
C MET A 68 4.21 1.56 4.74
N LYS A 69 4.90 2.20 5.67
CA LYS A 69 6.14 2.95 5.41
C LYS A 69 7.29 2.07 4.92
N LEU A 70 7.23 0.78 5.24
CA LEU A 70 8.24 -0.20 4.84
C LEU A 70 7.95 -0.85 3.48
N LEU A 71 6.74 -0.73 2.95
CA LEU A 71 6.38 -1.32 1.66
C LEU A 71 7.17 -0.71 0.50
N ARG A 72 7.45 -1.53 -0.51
CA ARG A 72 8.12 -1.11 -1.75
C ARG A 72 7.36 -1.62 -2.95
N PHE A 73 7.26 -0.77 -3.96
CA PHE A 73 6.55 -1.04 -5.20
C PHE A 73 7.42 -0.67 -6.40
N ALA A 74 7.11 -1.21 -7.56
CA ALA A 74 7.53 -0.62 -8.81
C ALA A 74 6.58 0.54 -9.16
N SER A 75 7.02 1.47 -10.00
CA SER A 75 6.19 2.57 -10.45
C SER A 75 6.53 2.99 -11.88
N THR A 76 5.66 3.78 -12.48
CA THR A 76 5.91 4.37 -13.80
C THR A 76 7.09 5.34 -13.80
N HIS A 77 7.46 5.90 -12.65
CA HIS A 77 8.60 6.80 -12.49
C HIS A 77 9.94 6.08 -12.71
N GLY A 78 10.08 4.85 -12.20
CA GLY A 78 11.34 4.08 -12.31
C GLY A 78 11.58 3.47 -13.69
N GLY A 79 10.52 3.21 -14.45
CA GLY A 79 10.58 2.63 -15.80
C GLY A 79 11.08 1.19 -15.86
N ASN A 80 11.19 0.50 -14.73
CA ASN A 80 11.60 -0.89 -14.59
C ASN A 80 10.75 -1.64 -13.56
N ASN A 81 11.00 -2.96 -13.42
CA ASN A 81 10.25 -3.82 -12.50
C ASN A 81 10.83 -3.85 -11.07
N ASP A 82 11.81 -3.01 -10.76
CA ASP A 82 12.41 -2.96 -9.43
C ASP A 82 11.43 -2.35 -8.42
N LYS A 83 11.16 -3.07 -7.35
CA LYS A 83 10.29 -2.63 -6.26
C LYS A 83 11.11 -1.83 -5.25
N THR A 84 11.42 -0.59 -5.61
CA THR A 84 12.28 0.31 -4.81
C THR A 84 11.54 1.53 -4.28
N VAL A 85 10.37 1.84 -4.83
CA VAL A 85 9.58 3.03 -4.48
C VAL A 85 8.80 2.78 -3.20
N SER A 86 9.03 3.60 -2.17
CA SER A 86 8.19 3.65 -0.98
C SER A 86 6.96 4.53 -1.19
N LEU A 87 5.95 4.39 -0.33
CA LEU A 87 4.81 5.31 -0.33
C LEU A 87 5.23 6.75 0.01
N ALA A 88 6.25 6.93 0.86
CA ALA A 88 6.81 8.24 1.16
C ALA A 88 7.44 8.89 -0.08
N ASP A 89 8.25 8.13 -0.85
CA ASP A 89 8.85 8.64 -2.10
C ASP A 89 7.77 9.05 -3.11
N TYR A 90 6.68 8.28 -3.21
CA TYR A 90 5.54 8.63 -4.04
C TYR A 90 4.89 9.93 -3.57
N MET A 91 4.66 10.08 -2.26
CA MET A 91 4.05 11.28 -1.68
C MET A 91 4.91 12.54 -1.87
N GLU A 92 6.24 12.43 -1.83
CA GLU A 92 7.16 13.53 -2.11
C GLU A 92 7.10 14.00 -3.57
N ARG A 93 6.84 13.07 -4.51
CA ARG A 93 6.74 13.39 -5.95
C ARG A 93 5.32 13.71 -6.42
N LYS A 94 4.34 13.47 -5.56
CA LYS A 94 2.93 13.75 -5.84
C LYS A 94 2.73 15.23 -6.18
N LYS A 95 1.94 15.54 -7.21
CA LYS A 95 1.61 16.93 -7.56
C LYS A 95 0.77 17.59 -6.47
N GLU A 96 0.83 18.91 -6.36
CA GLU A 96 0.08 19.67 -5.32
C GLU A 96 -1.43 19.49 -5.44
N ASP A 97 -1.94 19.42 -6.67
CA ASP A 97 -3.35 19.22 -7.00
C ASP A 97 -3.77 17.75 -7.15
N GLN A 98 -2.87 16.81 -6.89
CA GLN A 98 -3.15 15.38 -6.91
C GLN A 98 -3.76 14.94 -5.57
N GLU A 99 -4.99 14.47 -5.58
CA GLU A 99 -5.73 14.09 -4.38
C GLU A 99 -5.59 12.61 -4.01
N SER A 100 -4.98 11.77 -4.88
CA SER A 100 -4.97 10.32 -4.70
C SER A 100 -3.61 9.70 -5.01
N ILE A 101 -3.37 8.52 -4.42
CA ILE A 101 -2.28 7.61 -4.78
C ILE A 101 -2.83 6.65 -5.84
N TYR A 102 -2.33 6.73 -7.05
CA TYR A 102 -2.79 5.88 -8.15
C TYR A 102 -2.01 4.59 -8.23
N TYR A 103 -2.72 3.49 -8.45
CA TYR A 103 -2.11 2.17 -8.61
C TYR A 103 -2.83 1.34 -9.67
N ILE A 104 -2.14 0.33 -10.19
CA ILE A 104 -2.69 -0.71 -11.05
C ILE A 104 -2.22 -2.07 -10.55
N CYS A 105 -3.15 -3.03 -10.42
CA CYS A 105 -2.83 -4.42 -10.15
C CYS A 105 -2.88 -5.24 -11.44
N ALA A 106 -1.88 -6.09 -11.66
CA ALA A 106 -1.82 -7.00 -12.80
C ALA A 106 -1.02 -8.25 -12.43
N GLU A 107 -1.12 -9.31 -13.24
CA GLU A 107 -0.39 -10.56 -12.98
C GLU A 107 1.13 -10.43 -13.20
N THR A 108 1.55 -9.53 -14.08
CA THR A 108 2.97 -9.30 -14.41
C THR A 108 3.28 -7.82 -14.56
N TYR A 109 4.56 -7.47 -14.40
CA TYR A 109 5.05 -6.13 -14.68
C TYR A 109 4.75 -5.66 -16.11
N GLU A 110 4.93 -6.55 -17.09
CA GLU A 110 4.68 -6.24 -18.50
C GLU A 110 3.22 -5.88 -18.74
N THR A 111 2.29 -6.60 -18.12
CA THR A 111 0.86 -6.32 -18.23
C THR A 111 0.52 -4.98 -17.55
N ALA A 112 1.04 -4.74 -16.35
CA ALA A 112 0.83 -3.49 -15.63
C ALA A 112 1.38 -2.30 -16.44
N SER A 113 2.66 -2.35 -16.84
CA SER A 113 3.38 -1.22 -17.45
C SER A 113 2.91 -0.86 -18.86
N ARG A 114 2.25 -1.79 -19.56
CA ARG A 114 1.70 -1.59 -20.91
C ARG A 114 0.18 -1.36 -20.93
N SER A 115 -0.42 -1.23 -19.78
CA SER A 115 -1.87 -1.00 -19.69
C SER A 115 -2.26 0.31 -20.41
N PRO A 116 -3.30 0.29 -21.26
CA PRO A 116 -3.83 1.50 -21.89
C PRO A 116 -4.29 2.55 -20.88
N HIS A 117 -4.73 2.12 -19.69
CA HIS A 117 -5.16 3.01 -18.61
C HIS A 117 -4.06 3.95 -18.12
N LEU A 118 -2.77 3.63 -18.39
CA LEU A 118 -1.64 4.49 -17.99
C LEU A 118 -1.39 5.66 -18.94
N GLU A 119 -1.95 5.69 -20.14
CA GLU A 119 -1.64 6.71 -21.13
C GLU A 119 -1.98 8.12 -20.63
N ILE A 120 -3.18 8.29 -20.08
CA ILE A 120 -3.62 9.59 -19.56
C ILE A 120 -2.77 10.07 -18.37
N PHE A 121 -2.24 9.14 -17.55
CA PHE A 121 -1.36 9.47 -16.44
C PHE A 121 0.03 9.89 -16.94
N LYS A 122 0.54 9.23 -17.99
CA LYS A 122 1.80 9.59 -18.65
C LYS A 122 1.73 10.97 -19.29
N ASP A 123 0.64 11.27 -19.99
CA ASP A 123 0.43 12.56 -20.64
C ASP A 123 0.38 13.71 -19.64
N LYS A 124 -0.14 13.44 -18.45
CA LYS A 124 -0.20 14.41 -17.36
C LYS A 124 0.99 14.35 -16.42
N ASP A 125 2.00 13.50 -16.69
CA ASP A 125 3.16 13.28 -15.83
C ASP A 125 2.77 12.96 -14.38
N VAL A 126 1.83 12.02 -14.22
CA VAL A 126 1.35 11.51 -12.93
C VAL A 126 1.89 10.11 -12.71
N GLU A 127 2.56 9.90 -11.58
CA GLU A 127 3.11 8.60 -11.21
C GLU A 127 1.99 7.61 -10.84
N VAL A 128 2.14 6.36 -11.28
CA VAL A 128 1.26 5.24 -10.93
C VAL A 128 2.10 4.09 -10.36
N LEU A 129 1.69 3.55 -9.23
CA LEU A 129 2.29 2.35 -8.64
C LEU A 129 1.91 1.12 -9.45
N LEU A 130 2.89 0.29 -9.78
CA LEU A 130 2.72 -0.95 -10.53
C LEU A 130 2.80 -2.13 -9.54
N MET A 131 1.68 -2.79 -9.33
CA MET A 131 1.51 -3.86 -8.36
C MET A 131 1.31 -5.18 -9.11
N PHE A 132 2.22 -6.12 -8.96
CA PHE A 132 2.20 -7.39 -9.69
C PHE A 132 2.63 -8.59 -8.83
N ASP A 133 2.59 -8.46 -7.51
CA ASP A 133 2.64 -9.59 -6.59
C ASP A 133 1.24 -10.18 -6.41
N ARG A 134 1.16 -11.49 -6.26
CA ARG A 134 -0.14 -12.19 -6.09
C ARG A 134 -0.95 -11.69 -4.91
N ILE A 135 -0.29 -11.11 -3.90
CA ILE A 135 -0.94 -10.58 -2.70
C ILE A 135 -1.47 -9.15 -2.90
N ASP A 136 -1.08 -8.44 -3.96
CA ASP A 136 -1.35 -7.02 -4.10
C ASP A 136 -2.84 -6.69 -4.22
N GLU A 137 -3.63 -7.47 -4.96
CA GLU A 137 -5.08 -7.26 -5.04
C GLU A 137 -5.76 -7.40 -3.67
N TRP A 138 -5.35 -8.43 -2.90
CA TRP A 138 -5.85 -8.63 -1.55
C TRP A 138 -5.39 -7.50 -0.62
N LEU A 139 -4.13 -7.08 -0.71
CA LEU A 139 -3.59 -5.96 0.05
C LEU A 139 -4.42 -4.70 -0.19
N MET A 140 -4.67 -4.36 -1.46
CA MET A 140 -5.41 -3.15 -1.83
C MET A 140 -6.89 -3.20 -1.45
N SER A 141 -7.48 -4.39 -1.28
CA SER A 141 -8.82 -4.53 -0.70
C SER A 141 -8.86 -4.16 0.80
N SER A 142 -7.71 -4.18 1.47
CA SER A 142 -7.56 -3.91 2.90
C SER A 142 -7.02 -2.50 3.20
N LEU A 143 -6.42 -1.84 2.21
CA LEU A 143 -5.85 -0.49 2.33
C LEU A 143 -6.75 0.53 1.64
N SER A 144 -7.15 1.57 2.36
CA SER A 144 -7.97 2.66 1.84
C SER A 144 -7.16 3.91 1.54
N GLU A 145 -6.19 4.24 2.39
CA GLU A 145 -5.41 5.47 2.31
C GLU A 145 -4.02 5.32 2.92
N PHE A 146 -3.13 6.25 2.60
CA PHE A 146 -1.85 6.44 3.27
C PHE A 146 -1.67 7.92 3.62
N GLU A 147 -1.44 8.22 4.91
CA GLU A 147 -1.31 9.59 5.44
C GLU A 147 -2.45 10.53 5.02
N GLY A 148 -3.69 10.00 4.97
CA GLY A 148 -4.89 10.74 4.60
C GLY A 148 -5.12 10.88 3.09
N VAL A 149 -4.28 10.29 2.25
CA VAL A 149 -4.43 10.31 0.79
C VAL A 149 -4.96 8.94 0.32
N PRO A 150 -6.14 8.89 -0.31
CA PRO A 150 -6.76 7.63 -0.72
C PRO A 150 -6.02 6.95 -1.87
N PHE A 151 -6.08 5.62 -1.88
CA PHE A 151 -5.65 4.82 -3.01
C PHE A 151 -6.76 4.72 -4.06
N VAL A 152 -6.40 4.89 -5.33
CA VAL A 152 -7.32 4.79 -6.47
C VAL A 152 -6.76 3.85 -7.52
N ASP A 153 -7.56 2.84 -7.85
CA ASP A 153 -7.27 1.89 -8.94
C ASP A 153 -7.51 2.57 -10.29
N VAL A 154 -6.48 2.69 -11.11
CA VAL A 154 -6.57 3.35 -12.43
C VAL A 154 -7.40 2.56 -13.45
N MET A 155 -7.72 1.30 -13.17
CA MET A 155 -8.62 0.50 -14.02
C MET A 155 -10.09 0.81 -13.79
N ARG A 156 -10.44 1.56 -12.73
CA ARG A 156 -11.80 2.03 -12.50
C ARG A 156 -12.04 3.30 -13.30
N GLY A 157 -13.19 3.38 -13.98
CA GLY A 157 -13.49 4.43 -14.97
C GLY A 157 -13.62 5.86 -14.44
N ASP A 158 -13.74 6.05 -13.11
CA ASP A 158 -14.07 7.35 -12.49
C ASP A 158 -12.84 7.99 -11.82
N VAL A 159 -11.72 8.05 -12.53
CA VAL A 159 -10.48 8.62 -11.99
C VAL A 159 -10.41 10.11 -12.28
N THR A 160 -10.48 10.94 -11.24
CA THR A 160 -10.24 12.38 -11.35
C THR A 160 -8.74 12.65 -11.32
N LEU A 161 -8.21 13.21 -12.40
CA LEU A 161 -6.79 13.54 -12.53
C LEU A 161 -6.49 14.98 -12.09
N PRO A 162 -5.23 15.29 -11.72
CA PRO A 162 -4.80 16.64 -11.43
C PRO A 162 -5.18 17.60 -12.57
N GLY A 163 -5.76 18.76 -12.20
CA GLY A 163 -6.23 19.78 -13.15
C GLY A 163 -7.62 19.54 -13.76
N GLU A 164 -8.32 18.46 -13.39
CA GLU A 164 -9.72 18.24 -13.76
C GLU A 164 -10.62 18.66 -12.59
N SER A 165 -11.45 19.69 -12.81
CA SER A 165 -12.55 19.98 -11.91
C SER A 165 -13.59 18.87 -12.05
N LYS A 166 -14.11 18.32 -10.93
CA LYS A 166 -15.27 17.42 -10.95
C LYS A 166 -16.36 18.11 -11.75
N SER A 167 -16.77 17.51 -12.87
CA SER A 167 -17.93 17.97 -13.63
C SER A 167 -19.15 17.85 -12.72
N GLU A 168 -20.02 18.87 -12.74
CA GLU A 168 -21.22 18.93 -11.87
C GLU A 168 -22.25 17.82 -12.19
N ASP A 169 -22.02 17.01 -13.20
CA ASP A 169 -22.91 15.94 -13.64
C ASP A 169 -22.95 14.72 -12.71
N ASP A 170 -21.93 14.51 -11.85
CA ASP A 170 -21.89 13.36 -10.92
C ASP A 170 -22.76 13.57 -9.65
N LYS A 171 -23.40 14.72 -9.49
CA LYS A 171 -24.23 15.00 -8.31
C LYS A 171 -25.70 14.60 -8.44
N GLU A 172 -26.16 14.20 -9.61
CA GLU A 172 -27.58 13.83 -9.80
C GLU A 172 -27.88 12.37 -9.52
N ASP A 173 -26.92 11.47 -9.63
CA ASP A 173 -27.15 10.02 -9.43
C ASP A 173 -27.18 9.61 -7.94
N GLU A 174 -26.54 10.34 -7.02
CA GLU A 174 -26.62 10.03 -5.58
C GLU A 174 -27.93 10.44 -4.88
N LYS A 175 -28.83 11.16 -5.58
CA LYS A 175 -30.11 11.60 -4.98
C LYS A 175 -31.31 10.75 -5.32
N ALA A 176 -31.15 9.69 -6.13
CA ALA A 176 -32.27 8.89 -6.61
C ALA A 176 -32.58 7.63 -5.80
N GLU A 177 -31.79 7.27 -4.79
CA GLU A 177 -32.00 6.03 -4.01
C GLU A 177 -32.61 6.21 -2.61
N ASP A 178 -33.08 7.39 -2.25
CA ASP A 178 -33.74 7.58 -0.94
C ASP A 178 -35.22 7.96 -1.09
N HIS A 179 -36.04 6.96 -1.46
CA HIS A 179 -37.49 7.03 -1.29
C HIS A 179 -38.01 5.77 -0.62
N PRO A 180 -38.46 5.84 0.66
CA PRO A 180 -39.08 4.72 1.33
C PRO A 180 -40.55 4.57 0.91
N LEU A 181 -40.98 3.37 0.65
CA LEU A 181 -42.37 2.89 0.76
C LEU A 181 -42.43 1.82 1.85
#